data_7bdaf1e51248a89ac651078e958cceee
#
_entry.id   7bdaf1e51248a89ac651078e958cceee
#
_cell.length_a   1.000
_cell.length_b   1.000
_cell.length_c   1.000
_cell.angle_alpha   90.00
_cell.angle_beta   90.00
_cell.angle_gamma   90.00
#
_symmetry.space_group_name_H-M   'P 1'
#
loop_
_entity.id
_entity.type
_entity.pdbx_description
1 polymer ?
#
loop_
_entity_poly.entity_id
_entity_poly.type
_entity_poly.pdbx_seq_one_letter_code
_entity_poly.pdbx_strand_id
1 'polypeptide(L)'
;MDFVTITDHDSIDGCLSLLNRNPDLPDFFISEEVETWFPETRQRIHVNVFDIDEKQHEEISRLRMNIYDLHEYIRQENIIASANHMFQNYRMRNSPRRYFEEMLRMFDVFEVKNGAMTAHHNRLVEDLMAVVREKRGAVSLVAGSDAHTLAPLARVYTVAEAKTVSEFLSKIRTGACFVWGNEMGFRMLLSDVYRMVFRYYGSVLDWKNPEFTGAEKARHLALAAFGAPFSAAGVPLAITTLNYLKQIFVTKTIGQELLEHWGGDEDKPS
;
A
#
# COMPACT_ATOMS: atom_id res chain seq x y z
N MET A 1 -0.49 18.68 6.10
CA MET A 1 0.53 17.63 6.18
C MET A 1 1.88 18.30 6.23
N ASP A 2 2.70 17.88 7.19
CA ASP A 2 4.02 18.48 7.37
C ASP A 2 5.08 17.69 6.60
N PHE A 3 4.95 16.37 6.51
CA PHE A 3 5.85 15.50 5.73
C PHE A 3 5.09 14.74 4.66
N VAL A 4 5.70 14.53 3.51
CA VAL A 4 5.09 13.87 2.33
C VAL A 4 6.11 12.98 1.66
N THR A 5 5.65 11.82 1.18
CA THR A 5 6.38 10.99 0.23
C THR A 5 5.45 10.47 -0.85
N ILE A 6 6.00 10.02 -1.96
CA ILE A 6 5.33 9.28 -3.03
C ILE A 6 5.83 7.85 -2.95
N THR A 7 4.91 6.89 -3.03
CA THR A 7 5.22 5.46 -2.99
C THR A 7 4.66 4.80 -4.25
N ASP A 8 5.22 5.17 -5.41
CA ASP A 8 4.87 4.53 -6.68
C ASP A 8 5.30 3.05 -6.67
N HIS A 9 4.56 2.20 -7.37
CA HIS A 9 4.88 0.78 -7.45
C HIS A 9 6.22 0.54 -8.14
N ASP A 10 7.15 -0.08 -7.40
CA ASP A 10 8.46 -0.53 -7.90
C ASP A 10 9.27 0.58 -8.61
N SER A 11 9.07 1.84 -8.22
CA SER A 11 9.70 3.01 -8.85
C SER A 11 9.83 4.18 -7.90
N ILE A 12 10.93 4.91 -8.03
CA ILE A 12 11.17 6.21 -7.37
C ILE A 12 11.09 7.39 -8.35
N ASP A 13 10.70 7.16 -9.60
CA ASP A 13 10.68 8.19 -10.65
C ASP A 13 9.78 9.37 -10.32
N GLY A 14 8.63 9.12 -9.67
CA GLY A 14 7.74 10.16 -9.17
C GLY A 14 8.42 11.07 -8.15
N CYS A 15 9.15 10.48 -7.20
CA CYS A 15 9.94 11.22 -6.21
C CYS A 15 11.05 12.05 -6.88
N LEU A 16 11.84 11.44 -7.76
CA LEU A 16 12.93 12.12 -8.47
C LEU A 16 12.41 13.25 -9.37
N SER A 17 11.31 13.02 -10.07
CA SER A 17 10.65 14.06 -10.89
C SER A 17 10.20 15.26 -10.07
N LEU A 18 9.67 15.01 -8.86
CA LEU A 18 9.25 16.09 -7.96
C LEU A 18 10.46 16.88 -7.45
N LEU A 19 11.50 16.19 -6.97
CA LEU A 19 12.73 16.80 -6.46
C LEU A 19 13.49 17.58 -7.54
N ASN A 20 13.55 17.07 -8.76
CA ASN A 20 14.16 17.80 -9.89
C ASN A 20 13.46 19.13 -10.22
N ARG A 21 12.15 19.23 -9.98
CA ARG A 21 11.38 20.46 -10.17
C ARG A 21 11.44 21.38 -8.97
N ASN A 22 11.65 20.82 -7.79
CA ASN A 22 11.62 21.51 -6.52
C ASN A 22 12.75 20.96 -5.61
N PRO A 23 14.01 21.34 -5.85
CA PRO A 23 15.15 20.76 -5.13
C PRO A 23 15.16 21.10 -3.63
N ASP A 24 14.49 22.18 -3.22
CA ASP A 24 14.41 22.63 -1.84
C ASP A 24 13.08 22.21 -1.20
N LEU A 25 12.83 20.89 -1.05
CA LEU A 25 11.69 20.34 -0.36
C LEU A 25 12.17 19.59 0.91
N PRO A 26 12.39 20.28 2.03
CA PRO A 26 12.94 19.67 3.25
C PRO A 26 12.01 18.65 3.91
N ASP A 27 10.71 18.72 3.59
CA ASP A 27 9.65 17.90 4.19
C ASP A 27 9.24 16.72 3.28
N PHE A 28 10.03 16.45 2.23
CA PHE A 28 9.84 15.36 1.29
C PHE A 28 11.00 14.36 1.37
N PHE A 29 10.70 13.08 1.26
CA PHE A 29 11.69 11.99 1.24
C PHE A 29 11.31 10.94 0.20
N ILE A 30 12.33 10.25 -0.33
CA ILE A 30 12.17 9.25 -1.39
C ILE A 30 11.68 7.94 -0.78
N SER A 31 10.67 7.36 -1.39
CA SER A 31 10.10 6.08 -0.98
C SER A 31 9.51 5.35 -2.19
N GLU A 32 9.23 4.08 -2.06
CA GLU A 32 8.48 3.32 -3.05
C GLU A 32 7.61 2.25 -2.40
N GLU A 33 6.59 1.78 -3.11
CA GLU A 33 5.82 0.60 -2.75
C GLU A 33 6.32 -0.60 -3.55
N VAL A 34 7.02 -1.51 -2.88
CA VAL A 34 7.63 -2.69 -3.49
C VAL A 34 6.61 -3.82 -3.57
N GLU A 35 6.34 -4.34 -4.76
CA GLU A 35 5.59 -5.57 -4.94
C GLU A 35 6.51 -6.77 -4.80
N THR A 36 6.25 -7.64 -3.82
CA THR A 36 7.07 -8.82 -3.52
C THR A 36 6.23 -10.07 -3.27
N TRP A 37 6.86 -11.24 -3.24
CA TRP A 37 6.18 -12.54 -3.14
C TRP A 37 6.83 -13.46 -2.12
N PHE A 38 6.00 -14.26 -1.48
CA PHE A 38 6.44 -15.47 -0.80
C PHE A 38 6.71 -16.57 -1.84
N PRO A 39 7.95 -17.06 -2.02
CA PRO A 39 8.29 -18.03 -3.06
C PRO A 39 7.46 -19.31 -3.01
N GLU A 40 7.20 -19.85 -1.81
CA GLU A 40 6.52 -21.13 -1.61
C GLU A 40 5.04 -21.08 -1.94
N THR A 41 4.38 -19.98 -1.59
CA THR A 41 2.94 -19.85 -1.70
C THR A 41 2.51 -18.96 -2.87
N ARG A 42 3.48 -18.23 -3.45
CA ARG A 42 3.24 -17.16 -4.42
C ARG A 42 2.21 -16.13 -3.89
N GLN A 43 2.16 -15.95 -2.57
CA GLN A 43 1.41 -14.90 -1.94
C GLN A 43 2.11 -13.58 -2.22
N ARG A 44 1.39 -12.66 -2.86
CA ARG A 44 1.86 -11.30 -3.16
C ARG A 44 1.56 -10.39 -1.99
N ILE A 45 2.51 -9.54 -1.65
CA ILE A 45 2.35 -8.46 -0.69
C ILE A 45 3.00 -7.18 -1.22
N HIS A 46 2.60 -6.06 -0.66
CA HIS A 46 3.23 -4.78 -0.89
C HIS A 46 3.94 -4.32 0.39
N VAL A 47 5.11 -3.76 0.20
CA VAL A 47 5.97 -3.26 1.27
C VAL A 47 6.40 -1.85 0.92
N ASN A 48 6.02 -0.85 1.73
CA ASN A 48 6.64 0.46 1.58
C ASN A 48 8.03 0.45 2.21
N VAL A 49 8.98 1.01 1.49
CA VAL A 49 10.32 1.33 1.98
C VAL A 49 10.48 2.84 1.98
N PHE A 50 10.99 3.38 3.09
CA PHE A 50 11.00 4.81 3.34
C PHE A 50 12.42 5.36 3.43
N ASP A 51 12.63 6.58 2.88
CA ASP A 51 13.87 7.34 2.94
C ASP A 51 15.05 6.56 2.34
N ILE A 52 14.86 6.07 1.13
CA ILE A 52 15.84 5.32 0.35
C ILE A 52 16.55 6.20 -0.68
N ASP A 53 17.73 5.76 -1.10
CA ASP A 53 18.45 6.36 -2.21
C ASP A 53 18.31 5.53 -3.52
N GLU A 54 18.87 6.04 -4.63
CA GLU A 54 18.82 5.37 -5.94
C GLU A 54 19.52 4.01 -5.92
N LYS A 55 20.60 3.84 -5.16
CA LYS A 55 21.34 2.57 -5.07
C LYS A 55 20.55 1.53 -4.31
N GLN A 56 19.88 1.96 -3.24
CA GLN A 56 18.98 1.11 -2.47
C GLN A 56 17.78 0.68 -3.32
N HIS A 57 17.20 1.58 -4.11
CA HIS A 57 16.15 1.25 -5.08
C HIS A 57 16.60 0.19 -6.10
N GLU A 58 17.81 0.35 -6.70
CA GLU A 58 18.35 -0.64 -7.65
C GLU A 58 18.47 -2.04 -7.02
N GLU A 59 18.98 -2.13 -5.79
CA GLU A 59 19.14 -3.41 -5.11
C GLU A 59 17.78 -3.99 -4.67
N ILE A 60 16.85 -3.17 -4.17
CA ILE A 60 15.47 -3.57 -3.88
C ILE A 60 14.81 -4.15 -5.13
N SER A 61 14.92 -3.46 -6.28
CA SER A 61 14.38 -3.92 -7.55
C SER A 61 14.92 -5.29 -7.98
N ARG A 62 16.19 -5.58 -7.68
CA ARG A 62 16.82 -6.86 -7.95
C ARG A 62 16.31 -7.98 -7.04
N LEU A 63 16.06 -7.67 -5.77
CA LEU A 63 15.69 -8.64 -4.72
C LEU A 63 14.18 -8.85 -4.58
N ARG A 64 13.36 -7.95 -5.08
CA ARG A 64 11.91 -7.91 -4.79
C ARG A 64 11.12 -9.16 -5.17
N MET A 65 11.64 -10.03 -6.03
CA MET A 65 10.94 -11.26 -6.42
C MET A 65 10.87 -12.31 -5.28
N ASN A 66 11.64 -12.12 -4.20
CA ASN A 66 11.67 -12.97 -3.02
C ASN A 66 11.63 -12.12 -1.76
N ILE A 67 10.55 -12.21 -1.01
CA ILE A 67 10.37 -11.39 0.20
C ILE A 67 11.46 -11.64 1.26
N TYR A 68 12.02 -12.83 1.34
CA TYR A 68 13.06 -13.15 2.34
C TYR A 68 14.38 -12.45 2.01
N ASP A 69 14.76 -12.46 0.73
CA ASP A 69 15.97 -11.75 0.27
C ASP A 69 15.80 -10.23 0.41
N LEU A 70 14.63 -9.71 0.04
CA LEU A 70 14.27 -8.31 0.21
C LEU A 70 14.28 -7.91 1.70
N HIS A 71 13.66 -8.68 2.57
CA HIS A 71 13.61 -8.41 4.00
C HIS A 71 15.00 -8.42 4.63
N GLU A 72 15.86 -9.39 4.26
CA GLU A 72 17.23 -9.44 4.77
C GLU A 72 18.03 -8.19 4.37
N TYR A 73 17.88 -7.72 3.13
CA TYR A 73 18.50 -6.48 2.67
C TYR A 73 17.99 -5.25 3.43
N ILE A 74 16.66 -5.10 3.56
CA ILE A 74 16.01 -4.02 4.34
C ILE A 74 16.57 -3.97 5.75
N ARG A 75 16.74 -5.14 6.39
CA ARG A 75 17.28 -5.26 7.74
C ARG A 75 18.76 -4.89 7.80
N GLN A 76 19.59 -5.34 6.86
CA GLN A 76 21.03 -5.04 6.79
C GLN A 76 21.30 -3.56 6.59
N GLU A 77 20.56 -2.93 5.68
CA GLU A 77 20.66 -1.49 5.39
C GLU A 77 19.91 -0.60 6.39
N ASN A 78 19.25 -1.21 7.39
CA ASN A 78 18.46 -0.51 8.40
C ASN A 78 17.39 0.40 7.78
N ILE A 79 16.79 0.02 6.66
CA ILE A 79 15.72 0.71 5.97
C ILE A 79 14.42 0.58 6.81
N ILE A 80 13.63 1.63 6.90
CA ILE A 80 12.29 1.56 7.50
C ILE A 80 11.34 1.01 6.44
N ALA A 81 10.64 -0.06 6.79
CA ALA A 81 9.67 -0.67 5.89
C ALA A 81 8.37 -1.01 6.60
N SER A 82 7.24 -0.82 5.93
CA SER A 82 5.92 -1.23 6.42
C SER A 82 5.29 -2.29 5.54
N ALA A 83 4.67 -3.27 6.18
CA ALA A 83 3.78 -4.21 5.49
C ALA A 83 2.43 -3.53 5.20
N ASN A 84 2.12 -3.34 3.91
CA ASN A 84 0.93 -2.59 3.49
C ASN A 84 -0.26 -3.51 3.27
N HIS A 85 -1.47 -3.00 3.57
CA HIS A 85 -2.78 -3.63 3.29
C HIS A 85 -2.72 -5.16 3.13
N MET A 86 -2.12 -5.84 4.13
CA MET A 86 -1.60 -7.21 4.08
C MET A 86 -2.60 -8.28 3.59
N PHE A 87 -3.90 -8.03 3.64
CA PHE A 87 -4.90 -9.00 3.18
C PHE A 87 -5.55 -8.64 1.84
N GLN A 88 -5.14 -7.55 1.18
CA GLN A 88 -5.72 -7.12 -0.11
C GLN A 88 -5.60 -8.20 -1.18
N ASN A 89 -4.41 -8.77 -1.35
CA ASN A 89 -4.09 -9.76 -2.35
C ASN A 89 -4.05 -11.19 -1.79
N TYR A 90 -4.62 -11.39 -0.58
CA TYR A 90 -4.55 -12.69 0.09
C TYR A 90 -5.18 -13.80 -0.74
N ARG A 91 -4.47 -14.92 -0.83
CA ARG A 91 -4.91 -16.12 -1.55
C ARG A 91 -5.53 -17.10 -0.57
N MET A 92 -6.84 -17.31 -0.64
CA MET A 92 -7.63 -18.18 0.25
C MET A 92 -7.14 -19.64 0.35
N ARG A 93 -6.28 -20.10 -0.57
CA ARG A 93 -5.66 -21.42 -0.50
C ARG A 93 -4.51 -21.52 0.50
N ASN A 94 -3.98 -20.39 0.94
CA ASN A 94 -2.90 -20.32 1.92
C ASN A 94 -3.50 -20.35 3.33
N SER A 95 -2.74 -20.77 4.35
CA SER A 95 -3.15 -20.67 5.74
C SER A 95 -3.05 -19.22 6.22
N PRO A 96 -4.15 -18.57 6.63
CA PRO A 96 -4.13 -17.21 7.15
C PRO A 96 -3.21 -17.06 8.36
N ARG A 97 -3.26 -18.04 9.26
CA ARG A 97 -2.43 -18.09 10.47
C ARG A 97 -0.96 -18.07 10.13
N ARG A 98 -0.49 -19.02 9.30
CA ARG A 98 0.92 -19.10 8.91
C ARG A 98 1.39 -17.83 8.19
N TYR A 99 0.57 -17.31 7.29
CA TYR A 99 0.85 -16.06 6.59
C TYR A 99 1.02 -14.89 7.57
N PHE A 100 0.09 -14.74 8.50
CA PHE A 100 0.12 -13.67 9.48
C PHE A 100 1.32 -13.79 10.44
N GLU A 101 1.63 -15.01 10.89
CA GLU A 101 2.82 -15.28 11.72
C GLU A 101 4.13 -14.93 11.00
N GLU A 102 4.24 -15.23 9.69
CA GLU A 102 5.41 -14.85 8.88
C GLU A 102 5.53 -13.33 8.74
N MET A 103 4.41 -12.64 8.52
CA MET A 103 4.39 -11.17 8.48
C MET A 103 4.89 -10.57 9.80
N LEU A 104 4.45 -11.10 10.93
CA LEU A 104 4.88 -10.66 12.26
C LEU A 104 6.33 -11.00 12.60
N ARG A 105 6.96 -11.94 11.91
CA ARG A 105 8.40 -12.25 12.07
C ARG A 105 9.28 -11.29 11.28
N MET A 106 8.79 -10.81 10.15
CA MET A 106 9.57 -9.98 9.24
C MET A 106 9.40 -8.49 9.50
N PHE A 107 8.23 -8.04 9.92
CA PHE A 107 7.92 -6.62 10.02
C PHE A 107 7.55 -6.19 11.44
N ASP A 108 8.04 -5.00 11.81
CA ASP A 108 7.69 -4.30 13.04
C ASP A 108 6.75 -3.11 12.77
N VAL A 109 6.58 -2.71 11.49
CA VAL A 109 5.72 -1.60 11.06
C VAL A 109 4.62 -2.14 10.13
N PHE A 110 3.37 -1.82 10.45
CA PHE A 110 2.20 -2.29 9.70
C PHE A 110 1.29 -1.15 9.31
N GLU A 111 0.86 -1.14 8.04
CA GLU A 111 -0.21 -0.26 7.60
C GLU A 111 -1.55 -0.80 8.08
N VAL A 112 -2.08 -0.19 9.13
CA VAL A 112 -3.37 -0.60 9.72
C VAL A 112 -4.56 0.16 9.13
N LYS A 113 -4.32 1.30 8.54
CA LYS A 113 -5.34 2.10 7.89
C LYS A 113 -4.88 2.57 6.52
N ASN A 114 -5.56 2.11 5.49
CA ASN A 114 -5.31 2.45 4.10
C ASN A 114 -6.55 3.12 3.50
N GLY A 115 -6.35 4.24 2.80
CA GLY A 115 -7.43 5.05 2.27
C GLY A 115 -8.24 4.38 1.15
N ALA A 116 -7.62 3.47 0.39
CA ALA A 116 -8.25 2.75 -0.73
C ALA A 116 -8.85 1.40 -0.31
N MET A 117 -8.55 0.91 0.89
CA MET A 117 -9.09 -0.35 1.38
C MET A 117 -10.50 -0.19 1.96
N THR A 118 -11.22 -1.30 2.09
CA THR A 118 -12.54 -1.31 2.73
C THR A 118 -12.43 -1.10 4.24
N ALA A 119 -13.45 -0.51 4.87
CA ALA A 119 -13.52 -0.39 6.32
C ALA A 119 -13.40 -1.74 7.05
N HIS A 120 -13.86 -2.83 6.42
CA HIS A 120 -13.72 -4.18 6.98
C HIS A 120 -12.25 -4.63 7.03
N HIS A 121 -11.49 -4.31 5.97
CA HIS A 121 -10.07 -4.62 5.93
C HIS A 121 -9.31 -3.83 7.01
N ASN A 122 -9.47 -2.52 7.05
CA ASN A 122 -8.78 -1.67 8.01
C ASN A 122 -9.12 -2.11 9.46
N ARG A 123 -10.39 -2.32 9.76
CA ARG A 123 -10.81 -2.79 11.09
C ARG A 123 -10.19 -4.13 11.47
N LEU A 124 -10.17 -5.10 10.54
CA LEU A 124 -9.52 -6.40 10.83
C LEU A 124 -8.05 -6.22 11.19
N VAL A 125 -7.32 -5.40 10.42
CA VAL A 125 -5.89 -5.18 10.69
C VAL A 125 -5.70 -4.43 12.01
N GLU A 126 -6.52 -3.41 12.30
CA GLU A 126 -6.52 -2.68 13.58
C GLU A 126 -6.76 -3.64 14.77
N ASP A 127 -7.80 -4.50 14.68
CA ASP A 127 -8.14 -5.47 15.73
C ASP A 127 -7.01 -6.49 15.95
N LEU A 128 -6.43 -7.04 14.88
CA LEU A 128 -5.31 -7.97 14.98
C LEU A 128 -4.07 -7.32 15.59
N MET A 129 -3.74 -6.09 15.19
CA MET A 129 -2.58 -5.38 15.74
C MET A 129 -2.79 -4.96 17.20
N ALA A 130 -4.03 -4.72 17.63
CA ALA A 130 -4.34 -4.51 19.05
C ALA A 130 -3.99 -5.77 19.87
N VAL A 131 -4.41 -6.96 19.43
CA VAL A 131 -4.08 -8.24 20.08
C VAL A 131 -2.55 -8.53 20.04
N VAL A 132 -1.89 -8.23 18.90
CA VAL A 132 -0.44 -8.41 18.78
C VAL A 132 0.31 -7.52 19.76
N ARG A 133 -0.09 -6.26 19.92
CA ARG A 133 0.51 -5.33 20.89
C ARG A 133 0.37 -5.82 22.33
N GLU A 134 -0.77 -6.38 22.66
CA GLU A 134 -1.02 -6.94 24.00
C GLU A 134 -0.11 -8.14 24.28
N LYS A 135 0.06 -9.04 23.28
CA LYS A 135 0.80 -10.30 23.47
C LYS A 135 2.33 -10.20 23.26
N ARG A 136 2.77 -9.32 22.35
CA ARG A 136 4.19 -9.27 21.89
C ARG A 136 4.88 -7.94 22.20
N GLY A 137 4.15 -6.92 22.65
CA GLY A 137 4.70 -5.59 22.87
C GLY A 137 4.62 -4.69 21.62
N ALA A 138 5.52 -3.72 21.52
CA ALA A 138 5.39 -2.64 20.57
C ALA A 138 5.54 -3.11 19.10
N VAL A 139 4.47 -2.91 18.31
CA VAL A 139 4.52 -2.82 16.85
C VAL A 139 4.14 -1.40 16.45
N SER A 140 4.75 -0.90 15.41
CA SER A 140 4.45 0.43 14.88
C SER A 140 3.28 0.36 13.90
N LEU A 141 2.37 1.32 14.00
CA LEU A 141 1.19 1.39 13.16
C LEU A 141 1.26 2.65 12.31
N VAL A 142 1.17 2.46 11.00
CA VAL A 142 1.16 3.54 10.01
C VAL A 142 -0.12 3.54 9.20
N ALA A 143 -0.32 4.63 8.47
CA ALA A 143 -1.45 4.80 7.60
C ALA A 143 -1.05 5.57 6.34
N GLY A 144 -1.65 5.21 5.21
CA GLY A 144 -1.43 5.85 3.92
C GLY A 144 -2.73 6.08 3.16
N SER A 145 -2.77 7.12 2.33
CA SER A 145 -3.96 7.40 1.52
C SER A 145 -4.16 6.41 0.37
N ASP A 146 -3.10 5.78 -0.10
CA ASP A 146 -3.06 4.93 -1.30
C ASP A 146 -3.79 5.63 -2.47
N ALA A 147 -3.41 6.89 -2.68
CA ALA A 147 -4.13 7.83 -3.52
C ALA A 147 -3.62 7.74 -4.96
N HIS A 148 -4.45 7.27 -5.87
CA HIS A 148 -4.16 7.22 -7.31
C HIS A 148 -4.63 8.49 -8.07
N THR A 149 -5.35 9.38 -7.38
CA THR A 149 -5.74 10.72 -7.85
C THR A 149 -5.59 11.75 -6.74
N LEU A 150 -5.71 13.04 -7.07
CA LEU A 150 -5.58 14.11 -6.08
C LEU A 150 -6.68 14.13 -5.00
N ALA A 151 -7.85 13.58 -5.30
CA ALA A 151 -9.01 13.71 -4.41
C ALA A 151 -8.89 12.91 -3.08
N PRO A 152 -8.30 11.69 -3.05
CA PRO A 152 -8.10 10.95 -1.81
C PRO A 152 -6.80 11.30 -1.07
N LEU A 153 -5.94 12.17 -1.58
CA LEU A 153 -4.72 12.58 -0.90
C LEU A 153 -5.01 13.06 0.53
N ALA A 154 -4.16 12.67 1.46
CA ALA A 154 -4.23 13.06 2.86
C ALA A 154 -5.54 12.73 3.59
N ARG A 155 -6.35 11.82 3.07
CA ARG A 155 -7.55 11.34 3.80
C ARG A 155 -7.21 10.42 4.95
N VAL A 156 -6.13 9.71 4.82
CA VAL A 156 -5.57 8.80 5.83
C VAL A 156 -4.08 9.07 5.92
N TYR A 157 -3.57 9.22 7.12
CA TYR A 157 -2.18 9.59 7.35
C TYR A 157 -1.70 9.18 8.74
N THR A 158 -0.38 9.10 8.87
CA THR A 158 0.32 8.86 10.14
C THR A 158 0.61 10.19 10.84
N VAL A 159 0.46 10.22 12.16
CA VAL A 159 0.72 11.40 13.00
C VAL A 159 1.79 11.07 14.04
N ALA A 160 2.78 11.92 14.15
CA ALA A 160 3.81 11.85 15.18
C ALA A 160 4.27 13.26 15.59
N GLU A 161 4.77 13.41 16.80
CA GLU A 161 5.40 14.66 17.23
C GLU A 161 6.83 14.69 16.69
N ALA A 162 7.06 15.44 15.61
CA ALA A 162 8.35 15.56 14.93
C ALA A 162 8.47 16.92 14.24
N LYS A 163 9.70 17.40 14.10
CA LYS A 163 10.03 18.67 13.43
C LYS A 163 10.80 18.46 12.12
N THR A 164 11.32 17.27 11.89
CA THR A 164 12.10 16.89 10.71
C THR A 164 11.66 15.52 10.20
N VAL A 165 11.93 15.22 8.93
CA VAL A 165 11.70 13.90 8.35
C VAL A 165 12.38 12.80 9.17
N SER A 166 13.64 13.01 9.56
CA SER A 166 14.39 12.03 10.35
C SER A 166 13.74 11.75 11.72
N GLU A 167 13.27 12.79 12.42
CA GLU A 167 12.50 12.62 13.67
C GLU A 167 11.20 11.85 13.43
N PHE A 168 10.46 12.21 12.37
CA PHE A 168 9.21 11.54 11.99
C PHE A 168 9.42 10.05 11.73
N LEU A 169 10.43 9.72 10.92
CA LEU A 169 10.78 8.34 10.60
C LEU A 169 11.27 7.57 11.84
N SER A 170 12.01 8.22 12.74
CA SER A 170 12.38 7.64 14.04
C SER A 170 11.16 7.33 14.91
N LYS A 171 10.13 8.18 14.90
CA LYS A 171 8.87 7.92 15.60
C LYS A 171 8.11 6.74 15.00
N ILE A 172 8.10 6.62 13.66
CA ILE A 172 7.55 5.44 12.99
C ILE A 172 8.30 4.19 13.43
N ARG A 173 9.64 4.19 13.42
CA ARG A 173 10.45 3.04 13.82
C ARG A 173 10.18 2.58 15.25
N THR A 174 9.99 3.52 16.17
CA THR A 174 9.78 3.25 17.60
C THR A 174 8.31 3.02 17.99
N GLY A 175 7.37 3.14 17.04
CA GLY A 175 5.94 3.04 17.31
C GLY A 175 5.36 4.23 18.09
N ALA A 176 6.10 5.34 18.20
CA ALA A 176 5.65 6.58 18.83
C ALA A 176 4.83 7.45 17.86
N CYS A 177 3.92 6.82 17.14
CA CYS A 177 3.02 7.43 16.18
C CYS A 177 1.62 6.83 16.30
N PHE A 178 0.64 7.49 15.70
CA PHE A 178 -0.74 7.01 15.60
C PHE A 178 -1.31 7.33 14.22
N VAL A 179 -2.41 6.67 13.87
CA VAL A 179 -3.04 6.78 12.56
C VAL A 179 -4.31 7.62 12.63
N TRP A 180 -4.59 8.38 11.58
CA TRP A 180 -5.78 9.23 11.51
C TRP A 180 -6.40 9.22 10.12
N GLY A 181 -7.69 9.54 10.06
CA GLY A 181 -8.44 9.71 8.83
C GLY A 181 -9.48 8.64 8.60
N ASN A 182 -10.12 8.71 7.43
CA ASN A 182 -11.17 7.77 7.02
C ASN A 182 -10.89 7.26 5.60
N GLU A 183 -11.04 5.96 5.44
CA GLU A 183 -10.96 5.29 4.14
C GLU A 183 -12.05 5.76 3.17
N MET A 184 -11.85 5.48 1.89
CA MET A 184 -12.86 5.73 0.87
C MET A 184 -14.02 4.74 0.99
N GLY A 185 -15.26 5.24 1.11
CA GLY A 185 -16.43 4.40 0.88
C GLY A 185 -16.55 4.00 -0.59
N PHE A 186 -17.35 2.96 -0.88
CA PHE A 186 -17.54 2.41 -2.23
C PHE A 186 -17.79 3.47 -3.32
N ARG A 187 -18.66 4.47 -3.04
CA ARG A 187 -18.98 5.53 -4.01
C ARG A 187 -17.79 6.38 -4.35
N MET A 188 -16.93 6.68 -3.38
CA MET A 188 -15.74 7.48 -3.58
C MET A 188 -14.67 6.68 -4.35
N LEU A 189 -14.46 5.43 -3.96
CA LEU A 189 -13.58 4.51 -4.68
C LEU A 189 -13.99 4.36 -6.15
N LEU A 190 -15.28 4.16 -6.42
CA LEU A 190 -15.80 4.08 -7.79
C LEU A 190 -15.58 5.38 -8.55
N SER A 191 -15.84 6.53 -7.92
CA SER A 191 -15.57 7.85 -8.52
C SER A 191 -14.08 8.03 -8.86
N ASP A 192 -13.20 7.54 -8.01
CA ASP A 192 -11.75 7.61 -8.22
C ASP A 192 -11.30 6.74 -9.39
N VAL A 193 -11.80 5.51 -9.48
CA VAL A 193 -11.58 4.61 -10.64
C VAL A 193 -12.03 5.28 -11.94
N TYR A 194 -13.20 5.90 -11.98
CA TYR A 194 -13.65 6.61 -13.18
C TYR A 194 -12.80 7.85 -13.49
N ARG A 195 -12.31 8.57 -12.49
CA ARG A 195 -11.36 9.69 -12.71
C ARG A 195 -10.07 9.20 -13.35
N MET A 196 -9.52 8.05 -12.91
CA MET A 196 -8.34 7.43 -13.53
C MET A 196 -8.61 7.08 -14.99
N VAL A 197 -9.75 6.43 -15.26
CA VAL A 197 -10.15 6.07 -16.63
C VAL A 197 -10.28 7.31 -17.51
N PHE A 198 -10.99 8.33 -17.07
CA PHE A 198 -11.16 9.58 -17.83
C PHE A 198 -9.85 10.35 -18.01
N ARG A 199 -8.98 10.36 -16.99
CA ARG A 199 -7.65 10.97 -17.08
C ARG A 199 -6.80 10.25 -18.12
N TYR A 200 -6.82 8.92 -18.14
CA TYR A 200 -6.13 8.14 -19.18
C TYR A 200 -6.64 8.50 -20.59
N TYR A 201 -7.94 8.53 -20.82
CA TYR A 201 -8.48 8.94 -22.12
C TYR A 201 -8.09 10.38 -22.46
N GLY A 202 -8.14 11.31 -21.49
CA GLY A 202 -7.73 12.69 -21.67
C GLY A 202 -6.27 12.81 -22.08
N SER A 203 -5.35 12.11 -21.39
CA SER A 203 -3.92 12.13 -21.70
C SER A 203 -3.58 11.51 -23.05
N VAL A 204 -4.27 10.41 -23.42
CA VAL A 204 -4.08 9.79 -24.73
C VAL A 204 -4.60 10.66 -25.88
N LEU A 205 -5.69 11.40 -25.67
CA LEU A 205 -6.28 12.29 -26.69
C LEU A 205 -5.55 13.66 -26.77
N ASP A 206 -4.80 14.03 -25.75
CA ASP A 206 -4.00 15.26 -25.79
C ASP A 206 -2.76 15.07 -26.69
N TRP A 207 -2.79 15.70 -27.89
CA TRP A 207 -1.69 15.64 -28.85
C TRP A 207 -0.40 16.33 -28.37
N LYS A 208 -0.49 17.19 -27.36
CA LYS A 208 0.66 17.89 -26.77
C LYS A 208 1.27 17.17 -25.59
N ASN A 209 0.65 16.06 -25.13
CA ASN A 209 1.17 15.30 -24.01
C ASN A 209 2.50 14.64 -24.37
N PRO A 210 3.62 14.97 -23.70
CA PRO A 210 4.92 14.40 -23.99
C PRO A 210 5.07 12.94 -23.52
N GLU A 211 4.15 12.43 -22.66
CA GLU A 211 4.20 11.07 -22.14
C GLU A 211 4.03 10.03 -23.24
N PHE A 212 3.33 10.36 -24.32
CA PHE A 212 3.08 9.44 -25.43
C PHE A 212 3.56 10.00 -26.76
N THR A 213 4.55 9.39 -27.38
CA THR A 213 5.12 9.84 -28.66
C THR A 213 5.09 8.73 -29.71
N GLY A 214 4.98 9.09 -30.98
CA GLY A 214 5.13 8.20 -32.12
C GLY A 214 4.29 6.92 -32.07
N ALA A 215 4.95 5.74 -32.17
CA ALA A 215 4.31 4.42 -32.17
C ALA A 215 3.62 4.10 -30.82
N GLU A 216 4.13 4.61 -29.74
CA GLU A 216 3.54 4.45 -28.41
C GLU A 216 2.19 5.15 -28.33
N LYS A 217 2.10 6.38 -28.82
CA LYS A 217 0.83 7.11 -28.95
C LYS A 217 -0.21 6.34 -29.77
N ALA A 218 0.20 5.78 -30.91
CA ALA A 218 -0.69 4.99 -31.74
C ALA A 218 -1.21 3.75 -31.02
N ARG A 219 -0.35 3.06 -30.24
CA ARG A 219 -0.73 1.93 -29.40
C ARG A 219 -1.76 2.32 -28.35
N HIS A 220 -1.52 3.41 -27.61
CA HIS A 220 -2.43 3.88 -26.58
C HIS A 220 -3.78 4.38 -27.17
N LEU A 221 -3.78 5.02 -28.33
CA LEU A 221 -5.01 5.38 -29.04
C LEU A 221 -5.82 4.14 -29.43
N ALA A 222 -5.17 3.09 -29.95
CA ALA A 222 -5.85 1.83 -30.26
C ALA A 222 -6.43 1.17 -29.00
N LEU A 223 -5.68 1.13 -27.90
CA LEU A 223 -6.15 0.62 -26.61
C LEU A 223 -7.32 1.45 -26.05
N ALA A 224 -7.26 2.78 -26.14
CA ALA A 224 -8.33 3.66 -25.72
C ALA A 224 -9.60 3.45 -26.56
N ALA A 225 -9.47 3.37 -27.89
CA ALA A 225 -10.60 3.11 -28.79
C ALA A 225 -11.25 1.74 -28.52
N PHE A 226 -10.44 0.69 -28.29
CA PHE A 226 -10.92 -0.63 -27.90
C PHE A 226 -11.59 -0.62 -26.52
N GLY A 227 -11.02 0.08 -25.54
CA GLY A 227 -11.49 0.14 -24.15
C GLY A 227 -12.75 1.00 -23.95
N ALA A 228 -12.97 2.02 -24.79
CA ALA A 228 -14.06 2.97 -24.62
C ALA A 228 -15.46 2.36 -24.54
N PRO A 229 -15.86 1.39 -25.41
CA PRO A 229 -17.14 0.71 -25.29
C PRO A 229 -17.33 -0.03 -23.97
N PHE A 230 -16.28 -0.68 -23.47
CA PHE A 230 -16.31 -1.40 -22.19
C PHE A 230 -16.44 -0.44 -21.00
N SER A 231 -15.73 0.70 -21.06
CA SER A 231 -15.85 1.75 -20.04
C SER A 231 -17.27 2.33 -20.01
N ALA A 232 -17.86 2.59 -21.19
CA ALA A 232 -19.23 3.06 -21.34
C ALA A 232 -20.28 2.00 -20.91
N ALA A 233 -20.00 0.72 -21.15
CA ALA A 233 -20.84 -0.39 -20.70
C ALA A 233 -20.76 -0.69 -19.20
N GLY A 234 -19.97 0.06 -18.42
CA GLY A 234 -19.89 -0.08 -16.97
C GLY A 234 -18.91 -1.16 -16.48
N VAL A 235 -17.97 -1.61 -17.32
CA VAL A 235 -16.95 -2.59 -16.89
C VAL A 235 -16.13 -2.09 -15.67
N PRO A 236 -15.70 -0.80 -15.57
CA PRO A 236 -15.04 -0.30 -14.39
C PRO A 236 -15.91 -0.42 -13.12
N LEU A 237 -17.21 -0.14 -13.21
CA LEU A 237 -18.16 -0.35 -12.11
C LEU A 237 -18.21 -1.84 -11.70
N ALA A 238 -18.35 -2.74 -12.66
CA ALA A 238 -18.43 -4.18 -12.38
C ALA A 238 -17.16 -4.71 -11.71
N ILE A 239 -15.98 -4.34 -12.22
CA ILE A 239 -14.68 -4.76 -11.65
C ILE A 239 -14.51 -4.18 -10.25
N THR A 240 -14.78 -2.88 -10.05
CA THR A 240 -14.69 -2.23 -8.74
C THR A 240 -15.62 -2.89 -7.73
N THR A 241 -16.86 -3.20 -8.14
CA THR A 241 -17.85 -3.86 -7.28
C THR A 241 -17.39 -5.27 -6.89
N LEU A 242 -16.93 -6.06 -7.87
CA LEU A 242 -16.46 -7.42 -7.60
C LEU A 242 -15.23 -7.42 -6.66
N ASN A 243 -14.27 -6.52 -6.88
CA ASN A 243 -13.11 -6.39 -6.01
C ASN A 243 -13.48 -5.95 -4.60
N TYR A 244 -14.41 -4.99 -4.47
CA TYR A 244 -14.90 -4.51 -3.18
C TYR A 244 -15.60 -5.63 -2.40
N LEU A 245 -16.49 -6.39 -3.05
CA LEU A 245 -17.17 -7.53 -2.44
C LEU A 245 -16.20 -8.66 -2.08
N LYS A 246 -15.23 -8.95 -2.96
CA LYS A 246 -14.17 -9.92 -2.70
C LYS A 246 -13.37 -9.53 -1.46
N GLN A 247 -12.96 -8.27 -1.32
CA GLN A 247 -12.26 -7.80 -0.12
C GLN A 247 -13.07 -8.06 1.15
N ILE A 248 -14.36 -7.69 1.16
CA ILE A 248 -15.23 -7.92 2.31
C ILE A 248 -15.32 -9.42 2.64
N PHE A 249 -15.52 -10.26 1.61
CA PHE A 249 -15.62 -11.70 1.80
C PHE A 249 -14.31 -12.29 2.38
N VAL A 250 -13.18 -12.01 1.75
CA VAL A 250 -11.86 -12.47 2.21
C VAL A 250 -11.61 -12.02 3.64
N THR A 251 -11.79 -10.74 3.92
CA THR A 251 -11.54 -10.15 5.24
C THR A 251 -12.40 -10.79 6.33
N LYS A 252 -13.70 -11.04 6.07
CA LYS A 252 -14.58 -11.69 7.03
C LYS A 252 -14.16 -13.14 7.29
N THR A 253 -13.82 -13.88 6.22
CA THR A 253 -13.45 -15.30 6.34
C THR A 253 -12.16 -15.48 7.13
N ILE A 254 -11.11 -14.73 6.77
CA ILE A 254 -9.82 -14.84 7.48
C ILE A 254 -9.87 -14.21 8.86
N GLY A 255 -10.71 -13.18 9.05
CA GLY A 255 -10.83 -12.45 10.30
C GLY A 255 -11.34 -13.33 11.43
N GLN A 256 -12.34 -14.17 11.17
CA GLN A 256 -12.82 -15.13 12.17
C GLN A 256 -11.71 -16.07 12.62
N GLU A 257 -11.02 -16.72 11.66
CA GLU A 257 -9.93 -17.67 11.97
C GLU A 257 -8.80 -17.01 12.77
N LEU A 258 -8.38 -15.81 12.37
CA LEU A 258 -7.26 -15.12 13.00
C LEU A 258 -7.62 -14.58 14.40
N LEU A 259 -8.78 -13.95 14.55
CA LEU A 259 -9.20 -13.37 15.83
C LEU A 259 -9.55 -14.45 16.85
N GLU A 260 -10.14 -15.58 16.44
CA GLU A 260 -10.34 -16.73 17.31
C GLU A 260 -9.02 -17.31 17.82
N HIS A 261 -8.03 -17.42 16.93
CA HIS A 261 -6.72 -17.97 17.29
C HIS A 261 -5.88 -16.98 18.14
N TRP A 262 -5.83 -15.71 17.75
CA TRP A 262 -5.01 -14.73 18.43
C TRP A 262 -5.73 -14.03 19.61
N GLY A 263 -7.07 -13.94 19.59
CA GLY A 263 -7.89 -13.36 20.64
C GLY A 263 -8.35 -14.33 21.72
N GLY A 264 -8.20 -15.65 21.51
CA GLY A 264 -8.49 -16.65 22.54
C GLY A 264 -7.48 -16.61 23.67
N ASP A 265 -7.97 -16.59 24.91
CA ASP A 265 -7.14 -16.82 26.10
C ASP A 265 -6.56 -18.24 26.01
N GLU A 266 -5.26 -18.38 25.77
CA GLU A 266 -4.55 -19.65 25.91
C GLU A 266 -4.50 -20.16 27.37
N ASP A 267 -5.06 -19.41 28.33
CA ASP A 267 -5.05 -19.70 29.77
C ASP A 267 -6.37 -20.26 30.33
N LYS A 268 -7.19 -20.95 29.53
CA LYS A 268 -8.25 -21.80 30.11
C LYS A 268 -7.75 -23.25 30.18
N PRO A 269 -7.29 -23.74 31.38
CA PRO A 269 -7.02 -25.16 31.55
C PRO A 269 -8.33 -25.91 31.36
N SER A 270 -8.28 -26.94 30.50
CA SER A 270 -9.32 -27.92 30.25
C SER A 270 -9.69 -28.71 31.50
#